data_c68ead6968c521f3f7aa431fe475782a
#
_entry.id   c68ead6968c521f3f7aa431fe475782a
#
_cell.length_a   1.000
_cell.length_b   1.000
_cell.length_c   1.000
_cell.angle_alpha   90.00
_cell.angle_beta   90.00
_cell.angle_gamma   90.00
#
_symmetry.space_group_name_H-M   'P 1'
#
loop_
_entity.id
_entity.type
_entity.pdbx_description
1 polymer ?
#
loop_
_entity_poly.entity_id
_entity_poly.type
_entity_poly.pdbx_seq_one_letter_code
_entity_poly.pdbx_strand_id
1 'polypeptide(L)'
;MSNVADVKNKTVKITLNDGVERTIKFTLNALAELEDKFGSVQAAFDKLEKENSMKALRTILWAGFLHESPNLTEQEVGNLIDIAYMAELVESLGVAFESDMPQDKTSVEGHKVPNA
;
A
#
# COMPACT_ATOMS: atom_id res chain seq x y z
N MET A 1 -1.65 -2.96 26.52
CA MET A 1 -1.50 -2.72 26.20
C MET A 1 -1.16 -2.83 25.03
N SER A 2 -0.86 -3.06 24.75
CA SER A 2 -0.43 -3.46 23.47
C SER A 2 -1.50 -3.51 22.45
N ASN A 3 -2.70 -3.51 22.82
CA ASN A 3 -3.82 -3.57 21.90
C ASN A 3 -3.83 -2.43 20.92
N VAL A 4 -3.44 -1.25 21.38
CA VAL A 4 -3.40 -0.10 20.51
C VAL A 4 -2.37 -0.29 19.42
N ALA A 5 -1.21 -0.83 19.79
CA ALA A 5 -0.17 -1.08 18.80
C ALA A 5 -0.60 -2.12 17.79
N ASP A 6 -1.30 -3.15 18.26
CA ASP A 6 -1.77 -4.21 17.36
C ASP A 6 -2.77 -3.67 16.34
N VAL A 7 -3.65 -2.81 16.79
CA VAL A 7 -4.63 -2.21 15.88
C VAL A 7 -3.94 -1.35 14.84
N LYS A 8 -2.95 -0.57 15.26
CA LYS A 8 -2.25 0.32 14.33
C LYS A 8 -1.41 -0.45 13.32
N ASN A 9 -0.92 -1.61 13.71
CA ASN A 9 0.00 -2.37 12.88
C ASN A 9 -0.67 -3.56 12.24
N LYS A 10 -1.90 -3.35 11.78
CA LYS A 10 -2.62 -4.42 11.12
C LYS A 10 -1.86 -4.91 9.92
N THR A 11 -1.63 -6.22 9.86
CA THR A 11 -0.92 -6.83 8.76
C THR A 11 -1.91 -7.24 7.67
N VAL A 12 -1.60 -6.88 6.44
CA VAL A 12 -2.43 -7.26 5.30
C VAL A 12 -1.68 -8.26 4.46
N LYS A 13 -2.29 -9.43 4.28
CA LYS A 13 -1.68 -10.52 3.52
C LYS A 13 -2.54 -10.84 2.31
N ILE A 14 -1.87 -11.12 1.21
CA ILE A 14 -2.54 -11.46 -0.05
C ILE A 14 -1.88 -12.69 -0.63
N THR A 15 -2.70 -13.66 -1.03
CA THR A 15 -2.20 -14.84 -1.73
C THR A 15 -2.41 -14.61 -3.23
N LEU A 16 -1.33 -14.64 -3.97
CA LEU A 16 -1.38 -14.44 -5.41
C LEU A 16 -1.60 -15.78 -6.13
N ASN A 17 -1.70 -15.71 -7.45
CA ASN A 17 -2.05 -16.90 -8.23
C ASN A 17 -1.00 -18.01 -8.19
N ASP A 18 0.21 -17.71 -7.76
CA ASP A 18 1.24 -18.73 -7.58
C ASP A 18 1.11 -19.46 -6.25
N GLY A 19 0.09 -19.15 -5.47
CA GLY A 19 -0.14 -19.79 -4.18
C GLY A 19 0.72 -19.29 -3.06
N VAL A 20 1.55 -18.28 -3.32
CA VAL A 20 2.43 -17.72 -2.29
C VAL A 20 1.72 -16.59 -1.59
N GLU A 21 1.68 -16.67 -0.27
CA GLU A 21 1.12 -15.59 0.54
C GLU A 21 2.17 -14.51 0.74
N ARG A 22 1.79 -13.27 0.47
CA ARG A 22 2.69 -12.13 0.61
C ARG A 22 2.07 -11.09 1.51
N THR A 23 2.93 -10.39 2.22
CA THR A 23 2.51 -9.31 3.12
C THR A 23 2.72 -7.97 2.42
N ILE A 24 1.71 -7.13 2.47
CA ILE A 24 1.83 -5.77 1.94
C ILE A 24 2.34 -4.87 3.05
N LYS A 25 3.40 -4.12 2.75
CA LYS A 25 3.92 -3.15 3.69
C LYS A 25 4.47 -1.96 2.94
N PHE A 26 4.02 -0.78 3.32
CA PHE A 26 4.50 0.45 2.68
C PHE A 26 5.64 1.03 3.49
N THR A 27 6.83 0.51 3.23
CA THR A 27 8.06 1.02 3.83
C THR A 27 8.42 2.35 3.17
N LEU A 28 9.40 3.03 3.73
CA LEU A 28 9.89 4.26 3.11
C LEU A 28 10.35 4.01 1.68
N ASN A 29 11.02 2.88 1.45
CA ASN A 29 11.45 2.55 0.09
C ASN A 29 10.26 2.35 -0.84
N ALA A 30 9.21 1.70 -0.36
CA ALA A 30 8.01 1.52 -1.16
C ALA A 30 7.39 2.86 -1.53
N LEU A 31 7.28 3.75 -0.55
CA LEU A 31 6.71 5.07 -0.78
C LEU A 31 7.55 5.89 -1.73
N ALA A 32 8.87 5.78 -1.61
CA ALA A 32 9.78 6.48 -2.52
C ALA A 32 9.62 6.00 -3.96
N GLU A 33 9.40 4.70 -4.15
CA GLU A 33 9.15 4.18 -5.48
C GLU A 33 7.85 4.74 -6.06
N LEU A 34 6.82 4.84 -5.24
CA LEU A 34 5.56 5.41 -5.71
C LEU A 34 5.71 6.89 -6.06
N GLU A 35 6.46 7.61 -5.25
CA GLU A 35 6.71 9.01 -5.52
C GLU A 35 7.46 9.17 -6.84
N ASP A 36 8.45 8.31 -7.06
CA ASP A 36 9.24 8.35 -8.28
C ASP A 36 8.39 8.12 -9.52
N LYS A 37 7.46 7.18 -9.44
CA LYS A 37 6.69 6.77 -10.62
C LYS A 37 5.45 7.62 -10.85
N PHE A 38 4.90 8.24 -9.83
CA PHE A 38 3.65 8.99 -9.95
C PHE A 38 3.76 10.46 -9.59
N GLY A 39 4.91 10.88 -9.11
CA GLY A 39 5.11 12.26 -8.66
C GLY A 39 4.83 12.45 -7.18
N SER A 40 3.92 11.68 -6.62
CA SER A 40 3.65 11.67 -5.19
C SER A 40 2.93 10.40 -4.82
N VAL A 41 2.97 10.04 -3.55
CA VAL A 41 2.23 8.89 -3.07
C VAL A 41 0.73 9.11 -3.25
N GLN A 42 0.28 10.33 -2.96
CA GLN A 42 -1.13 10.67 -3.11
C GLN A 42 -1.59 10.49 -4.55
N ALA A 43 -0.75 10.90 -5.52
CA ALA A 43 -1.10 10.76 -6.93
C ALA A 43 -1.26 9.29 -7.32
N ALA A 44 -0.45 8.40 -6.75
CA ALA A 44 -0.56 6.98 -7.02
C ALA A 44 -1.93 6.45 -6.59
N PHE A 45 -2.34 6.77 -5.38
CA PHE A 45 -3.62 6.28 -4.87
C PHE A 45 -4.80 6.96 -5.53
N ASP A 46 -4.64 8.23 -5.92
CA ASP A 46 -5.70 8.90 -6.67
C ASP A 46 -5.95 8.22 -8.01
N LYS A 47 -4.90 7.82 -8.69
CA LYS A 47 -5.07 7.12 -9.96
C LYS A 47 -5.78 5.79 -9.75
N LEU A 48 -5.45 5.11 -8.67
CA LEU A 48 -6.09 3.84 -8.37
C LEU A 48 -7.57 4.03 -8.05
N GLU A 49 -7.88 4.96 -7.16
CA GLU A 49 -9.23 5.09 -6.63
C GLU A 49 -10.16 5.88 -7.55
N LYS A 50 -9.64 6.92 -8.17
CA LYS A 50 -10.49 7.79 -8.99
C LYS A 50 -10.52 7.39 -10.45
N GLU A 51 -9.44 6.81 -10.95
CA GLU A 51 -9.34 6.46 -12.35
C GLU A 51 -9.37 4.96 -12.60
N ASN A 52 -9.38 4.17 -11.56
CA ASN A 52 -9.34 2.70 -11.67
C ASN A 52 -8.17 2.22 -12.53
N SER A 53 -7.02 2.87 -12.37
CA SER A 53 -5.87 2.58 -13.20
C SER A 53 -5.27 1.20 -12.89
N MET A 54 -5.25 0.33 -13.89
CA MET A 54 -4.64 -0.98 -13.76
C MET A 54 -3.14 -0.86 -13.52
N LYS A 55 -2.53 0.11 -14.17
CA LYS A 55 -1.11 0.33 -14.00
C LYS A 55 -0.80 0.77 -12.58
N ALA A 56 -1.63 1.65 -12.02
CA ALA A 56 -1.43 2.10 -10.64
C ALA A 56 -1.61 0.93 -9.68
N LEU A 57 -2.63 0.09 -9.90
CA LEU A 57 -2.84 -1.07 -9.05
C LEU A 57 -1.61 -1.97 -9.04
N ARG A 58 -1.10 -2.29 -10.22
CA ARG A 58 0.06 -3.15 -10.35
C ARG A 58 1.28 -2.56 -9.66
N THR A 59 1.54 -1.28 -9.88
CA THR A 59 2.71 -0.62 -9.32
C THR A 59 2.62 -0.51 -7.82
N ILE A 60 1.44 -0.18 -7.28
CA ILE A 60 1.27 -0.06 -5.84
C ILE A 60 1.44 -1.41 -5.15
N LEU A 61 0.87 -2.48 -5.73
CA LEU A 61 1.06 -3.82 -5.18
C LEU A 61 2.53 -4.21 -5.20
N TRP A 62 3.19 -3.97 -6.32
CA TRP A 62 4.61 -4.27 -6.45
C TRP A 62 5.42 -3.57 -5.36
N ALA A 63 5.15 -2.28 -5.16
CA ALA A 63 5.87 -1.52 -4.12
C ALA A 63 5.64 -2.10 -2.74
N GLY A 64 4.40 -2.55 -2.47
CA GLY A 64 4.05 -3.11 -1.18
C GLY A 64 4.69 -4.45 -0.90
N PHE A 65 5.14 -5.16 -1.96
CA PHE A 65 5.79 -6.47 -1.80
C PHE A 65 7.32 -6.38 -1.75
N LEU A 66 7.90 -5.23 -2.04
CA LEU A 66 9.35 -5.12 -2.16
C LEU A 66 10.11 -5.49 -0.89
N HIS A 67 9.51 -5.27 0.27
CA HIS A 67 10.21 -5.58 1.52
C HIS A 67 10.48 -7.07 1.69
N GLU A 68 9.65 -7.91 1.07
CA GLU A 68 9.83 -9.37 1.11
C GLU A 68 10.42 -9.91 -0.18
N SER A 69 10.16 -9.25 -1.28
CA SER A 69 10.52 -9.76 -2.60
C SER A 69 11.21 -8.65 -3.40
N PRO A 70 12.44 -8.29 -3.03
CA PRO A 70 13.11 -7.16 -3.66
C PRO A 70 13.41 -7.38 -5.14
N ASN A 71 13.41 -8.61 -5.60
CA ASN A 71 13.69 -8.91 -7.01
C ASN A 71 12.43 -9.08 -7.85
N LEU A 72 11.27 -8.94 -7.23
CA LEU A 72 10.01 -9.06 -7.93
C LEU A 72 9.82 -7.85 -8.85
N THR A 73 9.37 -8.09 -10.08
CA THR A 73 9.13 -7.00 -11.02
C THR A 73 7.65 -6.68 -11.10
N GLU A 74 7.35 -5.48 -11.58
CA GLU A 74 5.95 -5.09 -11.77
C GLU A 74 5.23 -6.03 -12.72
N GLN A 75 5.93 -6.46 -13.77
CA GLN A 75 5.32 -7.36 -14.73
C GLN A 75 4.98 -8.71 -14.11
N GLU A 76 5.86 -9.21 -13.25
CA GLU A 76 5.57 -10.46 -12.55
C GLU A 76 4.35 -10.33 -11.66
N VAL A 77 4.24 -9.21 -10.96
CA VAL A 77 3.06 -8.96 -10.13
C VAL A 77 1.80 -8.98 -10.99
N GLY A 78 1.86 -8.30 -12.13
CA GLY A 78 0.70 -8.27 -13.03
C GLY A 78 0.26 -9.63 -13.51
N ASN A 79 1.20 -10.53 -13.72
CA ASN A 79 0.90 -11.87 -14.16
C ASN A 79 0.30 -12.75 -13.08
N LEU A 80 0.49 -12.37 -11.81
CA LEU A 80 0.04 -13.17 -10.69
C LEU A 80 -1.29 -12.73 -10.12
N ILE A 81 -1.93 -11.74 -10.72
CA ILE A 81 -3.17 -11.19 -10.22
C ILE A 81 -4.31 -11.48 -11.18
N ASP A 82 -5.40 -12.00 -10.60
CA ASP A 82 -6.62 -12.25 -11.35
C ASP A 82 -7.51 -11.00 -11.22
N ILE A 83 -7.92 -10.49 -12.35
CA ILE A 83 -8.74 -9.28 -12.38
C ILE A 83 -10.06 -9.44 -11.62
N ALA A 84 -10.51 -10.68 -11.46
CA ALA A 84 -11.73 -10.95 -10.71
C ALA A 84 -11.64 -10.49 -9.25
N TYR A 85 -10.43 -10.38 -8.73
CA TYR A 85 -10.23 -9.99 -7.33
C TYR A 85 -9.82 -8.53 -7.18
N MET A 86 -9.96 -7.75 -8.23
CA MET A 86 -9.48 -6.39 -8.23
C MET A 86 -10.06 -5.54 -7.09
N ALA A 87 -11.37 -5.63 -6.87
CA ALA A 87 -12.00 -4.82 -5.83
C ALA A 87 -11.44 -5.15 -4.44
N GLU A 88 -11.22 -6.43 -4.18
CA GLU A 88 -10.65 -6.84 -2.90
C GLU A 88 -9.23 -6.35 -2.74
N LEU A 89 -8.47 -6.37 -3.84
CA LEU A 89 -7.08 -5.91 -3.80
C LEU A 89 -7.01 -4.42 -3.52
N VAL A 90 -7.88 -3.64 -4.15
CA VAL A 90 -7.92 -2.21 -3.92
C VAL A 90 -8.23 -1.90 -2.47
N GLU A 91 -9.20 -2.61 -1.91
CA GLU A 91 -9.57 -2.41 -0.51
C GLU A 91 -8.41 -2.79 0.41
N SER A 92 -7.75 -3.91 0.12
CA SER A 92 -6.61 -4.35 0.93
C SER A 92 -5.47 -3.34 0.91
N LEU A 93 -5.24 -2.73 -0.25
CA LEU A 93 -4.19 -1.71 -0.37
C LEU A 93 -4.52 -0.50 0.48
N GLY A 94 -5.78 -0.09 0.49
CA GLY A 94 -6.20 1.03 1.31
C GLY A 94 -5.98 0.77 2.79
N VAL A 95 -6.34 -0.43 3.24
CA VAL A 95 -6.14 -0.81 4.64
C VAL A 95 -4.67 -0.82 5.00
N ALA A 96 -3.83 -1.40 4.14
CA ALA A 96 -2.40 -1.47 4.39
C ALA A 96 -1.79 -0.07 4.43
N PHE A 97 -2.21 0.78 3.52
CA PHE A 97 -1.68 2.14 3.48
C PHE A 97 -2.01 2.90 4.76
N GLU A 98 -3.26 2.81 5.21
CA GLU A 98 -3.66 3.47 6.45
C GLU A 98 -2.91 2.93 7.65
N SER A 99 -2.68 1.61 7.68
CA SER A 99 -1.97 0.98 8.78
C SER A 99 -0.53 1.43 8.88
N ASP A 100 0.10 1.64 7.74
CA ASP A 100 1.54 1.92 7.71
C ASP A 100 1.88 3.40 7.79
N MET A 101 0.89 4.26 7.55
CA MET A 101 1.15 5.70 7.60
C MET A 101 0.96 6.25 9.00
N PRO A 102 1.76 7.25 9.41
CA PRO A 102 1.53 7.88 10.70
C PRO A 102 0.20 8.62 10.69
N GLN A 103 -0.62 8.30 11.64
CA GLN A 103 -1.95 8.85 11.67
C GLN A 103 -2.10 10.02 12.59
N ASP A 104 -1.23 10.14 13.34
CA ASP A 104 -1.40 11.07 14.25
C ASP A 104 -1.05 12.32 13.99
N LYS A 105 -1.18 12.16 13.55
CA LYS A 105 -0.83 13.02 13.23
C LYS A 105 -1.60 13.75 13.11
N THR A 106 -1.75 13.17 13.53
CA THR A 106 -2.36 13.50 13.46
C THR A 106 -2.67 14.27 13.76
N SER A 107 -2.33 14.19 14.00
CA SER A 107 -2.43 14.69 14.19
C SER A 107 -2.63 15.57 14.25
N VAL A 108 -2.42 15.47 14.38
CA VAL A 108 -2.35 16.18 14.36
C VAL A 108 -2.62 16.94 14.49
N GLU A 109 -2.47 16.79 14.79
CA GLU A 109 -2.42 17.34 14.86
C GLU A 109 -2.53 18.05 14.90
N GLY A 110 -2.55 18.25 15.18
CA GLY A 110 -2.27 18.81 15.30
C GLY A 110 -2.30 19.27 15.52
N HIS A 111 -2.02 19.32 15.82
CA HIS A 111 -1.69 19.69 15.92
C HIS A 111 -1.62 20.18 15.80
N LYS A 112 -1.74 20.27 16.05
CA LYS A 112 -1.50 20.73 15.84
C LYS A 112 -1.46 21.35 15.74
N VAL A 113 -1.42 21.49 16.15
CA VAL A 113 -1.12 22.03 16.00
C VAL A 113 -1.14 22.71 16.03
N PRO A 114 -1.09 22.92 16.43
CA PRO A 114 -0.90 23.65 16.37
C PRO A 114 -0.81 24.23 16.31
N ASN A 115 -0.68 24.31 16.76
CA ASN A 115 -0.37 24.73 16.51
C ASN A 115 -0.23 24.97 16.33
N ALA A 116 -0.40 25.07 17.05
CA ALA A 116 -0.01 25.12 16.69
C ALA A 116 0.02 25.27 16.46
#